data_716080fc40e8470ed515d6509b914578
#
_entry.id   716080fc40e8470ed515d6509b914578
#
_cell.length_a   1.000
_cell.length_b   1.000
_cell.length_c   1.000
_cell.angle_alpha   90.00
_cell.angle_beta   90.00
_cell.angle_gamma   90.00
#
_symmetry.space_group_name_H-M   'P 1'
#
loop_
_entity.id
_entity.type
_entity.pdbx_description
1 polymer ?
#
loop_
_entity_poly.entity_id
_entity_poly.type
_entity_poly.pdbx_seq_one_letter_code
_entity_poly.pdbx_strand_id
1 'polypeptide(L)'
;MNIKTINGIEVSKICLGTMTWGEQNTEAQAHEQMNYAAEHGINFMDTAEMYPVAPRAETQGLTETYIGNWLAKNGQREQWVIATKATGHNPAFNYLRNGPKLNRAHILAACDDSLRRLQTDYIDLYQMHWPDRPTKMFGQLGYVQHGDPLTPSEETLRALETLGSSGKISAIGLSNGEP
;
A
#
# COMPACT_ATOMS: atom_id res chain seq x y z
N MET A 1 21.74 -11.78 0.11
CA MET A 1 22.45 -10.46 0.22
C MET A 1 21.40 -9.38 0.15
N ASN A 2 21.19 -8.69 1.26
CA ASN A 2 20.19 -7.63 1.40
C ASN A 2 20.71 -6.32 0.83
N ILE A 3 19.79 -5.47 0.35
CA ILE A 3 20.09 -4.15 -0.17
C ILE A 3 19.63 -3.14 0.88
N LYS A 4 20.47 -2.15 1.19
CA LYS A 4 20.03 -1.02 2.02
C LYS A 4 19.17 -0.08 1.20
N THR A 5 18.05 0.32 1.77
CA THR A 5 17.16 1.32 1.20
C THR A 5 17.40 2.69 1.82
N ILE A 6 16.60 3.68 1.43
CA ILE A 6 16.52 4.98 2.13
C ILE A 6 16.16 4.73 3.60
N ASN A 7 16.73 5.50 4.50
CA ASN A 7 16.58 5.36 5.97
C ASN A 7 17.21 4.09 6.59
N GLY A 8 18.07 3.40 5.85
CA GLY A 8 18.78 2.25 6.39
C GLY A 8 17.99 0.94 6.52
N ILE A 9 16.77 0.90 6.00
CA ILE A 9 15.96 -0.33 5.97
C ILE A 9 16.63 -1.35 5.04
N GLU A 10 16.88 -2.54 5.54
CA GLU A 10 17.46 -3.65 4.75
C GLU A 10 16.38 -4.51 4.12
N VAL A 11 16.43 -4.68 2.81
CA VAL A 11 15.46 -5.48 2.04
C VAL A 11 16.14 -6.55 1.22
N SER A 12 15.44 -7.64 0.98
CA SER A 12 15.83 -8.67 0.01
C SER A 12 15.83 -8.10 -1.40
N LYS A 13 16.65 -8.67 -2.29
CA LYS A 13 16.69 -8.29 -3.72
C LYS A 13 15.38 -8.59 -4.47
N ILE A 14 14.58 -9.50 -3.94
CA ILE A 14 13.28 -9.89 -4.46
C ILE A 14 12.22 -9.33 -3.52
N CYS A 15 11.20 -8.71 -4.09
CA CYS A 15 10.01 -8.27 -3.38
C CYS A 15 8.85 -9.22 -3.71
N LEU A 16 8.12 -9.65 -2.71
CA LEU A 16 6.90 -10.43 -2.87
C LEU A 16 5.74 -9.50 -3.19
N GLY A 17 5.29 -9.49 -4.45
CA GLY A 17 4.10 -8.78 -4.88
C GLY A 17 2.85 -9.56 -4.51
N THR A 18 1.81 -8.87 -4.02
CA THR A 18 0.65 -9.53 -3.37
C THR A 18 -0.69 -9.20 -4.04
N MET A 19 -0.70 -8.47 -5.13
CA MET A 19 -1.90 -7.86 -5.70
C MET A 19 -2.99 -8.82 -6.16
N THR A 20 -2.73 -10.12 -6.20
CA THR A 20 -3.72 -11.13 -6.65
C THR A 20 -4.41 -11.86 -5.49
N TRP A 21 -3.95 -11.66 -4.26
CA TRP A 21 -4.46 -12.35 -3.09
C TRP A 21 -5.82 -11.81 -2.65
N GLY A 22 -6.83 -12.66 -2.72
CA GLY A 22 -8.22 -12.30 -2.45
C GLY A 22 -9.12 -12.29 -3.68
N GLU A 23 -8.54 -12.36 -4.90
CA GLU A 23 -9.26 -12.56 -6.15
C GLU A 23 -8.81 -13.85 -6.86
N GLN A 24 -7.54 -13.97 -7.20
CA GLN A 24 -6.98 -15.13 -7.90
C GLN A 24 -6.45 -16.19 -6.94
N ASN A 25 -6.06 -15.79 -5.73
CA ASN A 25 -5.50 -16.68 -4.72
C ASN A 25 -6.32 -16.60 -3.44
N THR A 26 -6.51 -17.75 -2.82
CA THR A 26 -7.13 -17.87 -1.50
C THR A 26 -6.15 -17.42 -0.41
N GLU A 27 -6.66 -17.20 0.80
CA GLU A 27 -5.83 -16.89 1.97
C GLU A 27 -4.81 -18.00 2.26
N ALA A 28 -5.20 -19.27 2.13
CA ALA A 28 -4.30 -20.40 2.33
C ALA A 28 -3.13 -20.39 1.34
N GLN A 29 -3.40 -20.09 0.06
CA GLN A 29 -2.37 -19.97 -0.97
C GLN A 29 -1.46 -18.76 -0.72
N ALA A 30 -2.01 -17.63 -0.27
CA ALA A 30 -1.21 -16.46 0.11
C ALA A 30 -0.26 -16.81 1.27
N HIS A 31 -0.75 -17.49 2.29
CA HIS A 31 0.04 -17.94 3.44
C HIS A 31 1.15 -18.92 3.03
N GLU A 32 0.87 -19.85 2.12
CA GLU A 32 1.88 -20.75 1.55
C GLU A 32 2.99 -19.99 0.83
N GLN A 33 2.64 -18.98 0.01
CA GLN A 33 3.62 -18.13 -0.66
C GLN A 33 4.46 -17.31 0.31
N MET A 34 3.87 -16.79 1.39
CA MET A 34 4.60 -16.07 2.44
C MET A 34 5.57 -16.98 3.19
N ASN A 35 5.13 -18.20 3.55
CA ASN A 35 6.01 -19.18 4.18
C ASN A 35 7.20 -19.51 3.30
N TYR A 36 6.95 -19.79 2.02
CA TYR A 36 8.00 -20.08 1.05
C TYR A 36 8.99 -18.91 0.91
N ALA A 37 8.46 -17.68 0.83
CA ALA A 37 9.29 -16.48 0.74
C ALA A 37 10.19 -16.31 1.99
N ALA A 38 9.63 -16.50 3.18
CA ALA A 38 10.37 -16.44 4.45
C ALA A 38 11.51 -17.48 4.50
N GLU A 39 11.23 -18.74 4.12
CA GLU A 39 12.22 -19.82 4.06
C GLU A 39 13.38 -19.53 3.09
N HIS A 40 13.13 -18.70 2.09
CA HIS A 40 14.14 -18.32 1.08
C HIS A 40 14.78 -16.94 1.32
N GLY A 41 14.58 -16.37 2.51
CA GLY A 41 15.20 -15.12 2.93
C GLY A 41 14.66 -13.87 2.21
N ILE A 42 13.43 -13.94 1.69
CA ILE A 42 12.68 -12.78 1.19
C ILE A 42 12.00 -12.13 2.39
N ASN A 43 12.28 -10.85 2.61
CA ASN A 43 11.74 -10.09 3.73
C ASN A 43 10.98 -8.83 3.30
N PHE A 44 10.69 -8.66 2.02
CA PHE A 44 10.02 -7.48 1.49
C PHE A 44 8.72 -7.87 0.80
N MET A 45 7.60 -7.29 1.24
CA MET A 45 6.27 -7.44 0.64
C MET A 45 5.73 -6.09 0.17
N ASP A 46 5.11 -6.08 -1.01
CA ASP A 46 4.40 -4.93 -1.56
C ASP A 46 2.91 -5.23 -1.68
N THR A 47 2.10 -4.44 -1.01
CA THR A 47 0.64 -4.48 -1.04
C THR A 47 0.04 -3.09 -1.27
N ALA A 48 -1.27 -2.93 -1.20
CA ALA A 48 -1.99 -1.66 -1.25
C ALA A 48 -3.39 -1.77 -0.62
N GLU A 49 -3.92 -0.65 -0.11
CA GLU A 49 -5.26 -0.61 0.49
C GLU A 49 -6.38 -1.05 -0.47
N MET A 50 -6.19 -0.78 -1.78
CA MET A 50 -7.19 -1.12 -2.80
C MET A 50 -7.12 -2.58 -3.27
N TYR A 51 -6.07 -3.33 -2.93
CA TYR A 51 -5.93 -4.69 -3.40
C TYR A 51 -6.96 -5.64 -2.77
N PRO A 52 -7.36 -6.68 -3.49
CA PRO A 52 -6.74 -7.28 -4.70
C PRO A 52 -7.14 -6.64 -6.03
N VAL A 53 -6.46 -7.05 -7.09
CA VAL A 53 -6.78 -6.76 -8.48
C VAL A 53 -7.41 -8.03 -9.12
N ALA A 54 -8.55 -7.92 -9.83
CA ALA A 54 -9.31 -6.72 -10.19
C ALA A 54 -10.03 -6.12 -8.97
N PRO A 55 -9.94 -4.77 -8.80
CA PRO A 55 -10.49 -4.12 -7.60
C PRO A 55 -12.03 -4.14 -7.59
N ARG A 56 -12.60 -4.53 -6.44
CA ARG A 56 -14.04 -4.54 -6.15
C ARG A 56 -14.29 -4.09 -4.72
N ALA A 57 -15.47 -3.53 -4.46
CA ALA A 57 -15.84 -3.12 -3.11
C ALA A 57 -15.88 -4.30 -2.12
N GLU A 58 -16.33 -5.48 -2.59
CA GLU A 58 -16.53 -6.68 -1.78
C GLU A 58 -15.23 -7.33 -1.33
N THR A 59 -14.15 -7.18 -2.10
CA THR A 59 -12.85 -7.80 -1.84
C THR A 59 -11.78 -6.80 -1.40
N GLN A 60 -12.11 -5.51 -1.38
CA GLN A 60 -11.18 -4.44 -1.02
C GLN A 60 -10.54 -4.69 0.36
N GLY A 61 -9.21 -4.63 0.38
CA GLY A 61 -8.42 -4.81 1.60
C GLY A 61 -8.18 -6.27 2.01
N LEU A 62 -8.72 -7.26 1.29
CA LEU A 62 -8.48 -8.68 1.61
C LEU A 62 -7.00 -9.02 1.57
N THR A 63 -6.24 -8.47 0.63
CA THR A 63 -4.80 -8.72 0.53
C THR A 63 -4.07 -8.32 1.82
N GLU A 64 -4.30 -7.11 2.33
CA GLU A 64 -3.73 -6.67 3.61
C GLU A 64 -4.25 -7.51 4.79
N THR A 65 -5.52 -7.91 4.75
CA THR A 65 -6.10 -8.78 5.78
C THR A 65 -5.42 -10.14 5.83
N TYR A 66 -5.16 -10.78 4.69
CA TYR A 66 -4.44 -12.05 4.61
C TYR A 66 -3.01 -11.94 5.15
N ILE A 67 -2.32 -10.84 4.82
CA ILE A 67 -0.99 -10.53 5.37
C ILE A 67 -1.08 -10.37 6.89
N GLY A 68 -2.03 -9.59 7.40
CA GLY A 68 -2.22 -9.37 8.84
C GLY A 68 -2.50 -10.66 9.60
N ASN A 69 -3.38 -11.52 9.08
CA ASN A 69 -3.68 -12.82 9.68
C ASN A 69 -2.44 -13.72 9.73
N TRP A 70 -1.62 -13.71 8.69
CA TRP A 70 -0.37 -14.46 8.66
C TRP A 70 0.64 -13.93 9.67
N LEU A 71 0.82 -12.61 9.75
CA LEU A 71 1.73 -11.97 10.71
C LEU A 71 1.31 -12.27 12.16
N ALA A 72 0.03 -12.13 12.48
CA ALA A 72 -0.51 -12.42 13.81
C ALA A 72 -0.27 -13.87 14.22
N LYS A 73 -0.39 -14.80 13.27
CA LYS A 73 -0.19 -16.24 13.52
C LYS A 73 1.28 -16.60 13.71
N ASN A 74 2.19 -15.96 12.97
CA ASN A 74 3.61 -16.35 12.94
C ASN A 74 4.49 -15.49 13.86
N GLY A 75 4.03 -14.31 14.33
CA GLY A 75 4.76 -13.47 15.28
C GLY A 75 6.10 -12.95 14.76
N GLN A 76 6.24 -12.70 13.47
CA GLN A 76 7.49 -12.32 12.80
C GLN A 76 7.44 -10.94 12.15
N ARG A 77 6.65 -10.01 12.69
CA ARG A 77 6.44 -8.68 12.09
C ARG A 77 7.77 -7.93 11.81
N GLU A 78 8.70 -7.97 12.75
CA GLU A 78 9.97 -7.25 12.66
C GLU A 78 10.94 -7.82 11.61
N GLN A 79 10.69 -9.03 11.13
CA GLN A 79 11.50 -9.65 10.08
C GLN A 79 11.06 -9.22 8.67
N TRP A 80 9.91 -8.55 8.56
CA TRP A 80 9.32 -8.13 7.29
C TRP A 80 9.34 -6.62 7.11
N VAL A 81 9.74 -6.20 5.93
CA VAL A 81 9.53 -4.86 5.42
C VAL A 81 8.23 -4.87 4.63
N ILE A 82 7.22 -4.17 5.11
CA ILE A 82 5.90 -4.10 4.48
C ILE A 82 5.71 -2.73 3.85
N ALA A 83 5.54 -2.75 2.53
CA ALA A 83 5.12 -1.59 1.76
C ALA A 83 3.63 -1.67 1.48
N THR A 84 2.88 -0.60 1.79
CA THR A 84 1.50 -0.44 1.35
C THR A 84 1.26 0.96 0.80
N LYS A 85 0.06 1.20 0.22
CA LYS A 85 -0.18 2.40 -0.58
C LYS A 85 -1.55 2.99 -0.32
N ALA A 86 -1.61 4.33 -0.18
CA ALA A 86 -2.86 5.08 -0.22
C ALA A 86 -3.30 5.30 -1.68
N THR A 87 -4.57 5.07 -1.94
CA THR A 87 -5.20 5.22 -3.25
C THR A 87 -5.43 6.71 -3.54
N GLY A 88 -4.90 7.20 -4.65
CA GLY A 88 -5.17 8.54 -5.17
C GLY A 88 -6.56 8.66 -5.81
N HIS A 89 -6.92 9.85 -6.27
CA HIS A 89 -8.22 10.10 -6.88
C HIS A 89 -8.45 9.22 -8.11
N ASN A 90 -9.58 8.50 -8.09
CA ASN A 90 -10.11 7.78 -9.25
C ASN A 90 -11.58 7.41 -8.99
N PRO A 91 -12.52 7.84 -9.87
CA PRO A 91 -13.95 7.53 -9.71
C PRO A 91 -14.30 6.05 -9.60
N ALA A 92 -13.47 5.16 -10.15
CA ALA A 92 -13.67 3.71 -10.04
C ALA A 92 -13.56 3.20 -8.60
N PHE A 93 -12.96 3.97 -7.69
CA PHE A 93 -12.76 3.61 -6.28
C PHE A 93 -13.67 4.41 -5.34
N ASN A 94 -14.84 4.87 -5.78
CA ASN A 94 -15.76 5.66 -4.94
C ASN A 94 -16.22 4.93 -3.67
N TYR A 95 -16.09 3.63 -3.61
CA TYR A 95 -16.33 2.83 -2.39
C TYR A 95 -15.26 3.06 -1.30
N LEU A 96 -14.08 3.58 -1.65
CA LEU A 96 -13.07 4.02 -0.68
C LEU A 96 -13.36 5.47 -0.27
N ARG A 97 -13.75 5.69 0.97
CA ARG A 97 -13.95 7.02 1.58
C ARG A 97 -14.79 8.00 0.72
N ASN A 98 -15.81 7.49 0.01
CA ASN A 98 -16.64 8.28 -0.93
C ASN A 98 -15.85 9.00 -2.04
N GLY A 99 -14.84 8.34 -2.58
CA GLY A 99 -13.90 8.87 -3.58
C GLY A 99 -12.56 9.22 -2.93
N PRO A 100 -11.54 8.38 -3.15
CA PRO A 100 -10.25 8.57 -2.49
C PRO A 100 -9.57 9.83 -2.99
N LYS A 101 -8.83 10.50 -2.11
CA LYS A 101 -7.96 11.65 -2.39
C LYS A 101 -6.71 11.55 -1.53
N LEU A 102 -5.67 12.27 -1.92
CA LEU A 102 -4.42 12.35 -1.14
C LEU A 102 -4.41 13.56 -0.19
N ASN A 103 -5.59 14.05 0.21
CA ASN A 103 -5.71 15.06 1.25
C ASN A 103 -5.41 14.47 2.64
N ARG A 104 -5.16 15.35 3.61
CA ARG A 104 -4.80 14.96 4.97
C ARG A 104 -5.76 13.95 5.58
N ALA A 105 -7.06 14.20 5.50
CA ALA A 105 -8.07 13.36 6.15
C ALA A 105 -8.06 11.94 5.56
N HIS A 106 -7.98 11.80 4.24
CA HIS A 106 -7.99 10.51 3.57
C HIS A 106 -6.69 9.73 3.77
N ILE A 107 -5.52 10.40 3.77
CA ILE A 107 -4.23 9.75 4.02
C ILE A 107 -4.18 9.16 5.42
N LEU A 108 -4.59 9.93 6.44
CA LEU A 108 -4.62 9.45 7.82
C LEU A 108 -5.58 8.27 7.98
N ALA A 109 -6.80 8.37 7.45
CA ALA A 109 -7.78 7.29 7.49
C ALA A 109 -7.31 6.04 6.74
N ALA A 110 -6.72 6.20 5.55
CA ALA A 110 -6.17 5.09 4.77
C ALA A 110 -5.06 4.34 5.52
N CYS A 111 -4.16 5.09 6.16
CA CYS A 111 -3.09 4.51 6.98
C CYS A 111 -3.65 3.71 8.16
N ASP A 112 -4.59 4.29 8.90
CA ASP A 112 -5.21 3.64 10.06
C ASP A 112 -5.98 2.38 9.66
N ASP A 113 -6.66 2.41 8.51
CA ASP A 113 -7.36 1.25 7.95
C ASP A 113 -6.39 0.15 7.51
N SER A 114 -5.26 0.51 6.88
CA SER A 114 -4.19 -0.43 6.51
C SER A 114 -3.53 -1.06 7.73
N LEU A 115 -3.18 -0.27 8.75
CA LEU A 115 -2.62 -0.78 10.01
C LEU A 115 -3.56 -1.79 10.68
N ARG A 116 -4.88 -1.51 10.69
CA ARG A 116 -5.87 -2.42 11.24
C ARG A 116 -5.96 -3.73 10.45
N ARG A 117 -5.97 -3.69 9.11
CA ARG A 117 -5.99 -4.90 8.28
C ARG A 117 -4.70 -5.70 8.38
N LEU A 118 -3.56 -5.04 8.41
CA LEU A 118 -2.23 -5.65 8.58
C LEU A 118 -1.97 -6.13 10.01
N GLN A 119 -2.81 -5.75 10.98
CA GLN A 119 -2.68 -6.10 12.41
C GLN A 119 -1.29 -5.73 12.97
N THR A 120 -0.82 -4.52 12.67
CA THR A 120 0.47 -3.98 13.08
C THR A 120 0.35 -2.52 13.45
N ASP A 121 1.30 -2.01 14.25
CA ASP A 121 1.33 -0.63 14.70
C ASP A 121 2.09 0.30 13.76
N TYR A 122 2.85 -0.28 12.82
CA TYR A 122 3.66 0.50 11.88
C TYR A 122 3.74 -0.14 10.49
N ILE A 123 3.99 0.70 9.49
CA ILE A 123 4.25 0.37 8.09
C ILE A 123 5.68 0.82 7.78
N ASP A 124 6.50 -0.06 7.18
CA ASP A 124 7.89 0.27 6.87
C ASP A 124 8.01 1.26 5.71
N LEU A 125 7.23 1.07 4.65
CA LEU A 125 7.19 1.96 3.48
C LEU A 125 5.75 2.30 3.11
N TYR A 126 5.34 3.55 3.32
CA TYR A 126 4.02 4.02 2.95
C TYR A 126 4.08 4.84 1.67
N GLN A 127 3.32 4.43 0.66
CA GLN A 127 3.42 5.00 -0.67
C GLN A 127 2.12 5.69 -1.09
N MET A 128 2.23 6.73 -1.90
CA MET A 128 1.11 7.24 -2.69
C MET A 128 1.00 6.39 -3.95
N HIS A 129 -0.15 5.71 -4.15
CA HIS A 129 -0.32 4.70 -5.21
C HIS A 129 -0.23 5.31 -6.61
N TRP A 130 -0.75 6.53 -6.76
CA TRP A 130 -0.58 7.44 -7.89
C TRP A 130 -0.84 8.87 -7.43
N PRO A 131 -0.33 9.87 -8.15
CA PRO A 131 -0.55 11.27 -7.77
C PRO A 131 -2.02 11.65 -7.88
N ASP A 132 -2.45 12.56 -7.00
CA ASP A 132 -3.81 13.13 -6.98
C ASP A 132 -3.93 14.24 -8.01
N ARG A 133 -3.61 13.90 -9.25
CA ARG A 133 -3.66 14.78 -10.42
C ARG A 133 -4.12 13.99 -11.64
N PRO A 134 -4.63 14.65 -12.70
CA PRO A 134 -4.91 13.98 -13.95
C PRO A 134 -3.62 13.35 -14.50
N THR A 135 -3.59 12.03 -14.60
CA THR A 135 -2.50 11.26 -15.17
C THR A 135 -3.04 10.23 -16.13
N LYS A 136 -2.16 9.63 -16.92
CA LYS A 136 -2.51 8.42 -17.67
C LYS A 136 -2.76 7.30 -16.67
N MET A 137 -4.00 6.81 -16.63
CA MET A 137 -4.36 5.68 -15.79
C MET A 137 -4.11 4.37 -16.53
N PHE A 138 -3.91 3.29 -15.78
CA PHE A 138 -3.63 1.95 -16.27
C PHE A 138 -4.50 1.56 -17.48
N GLY A 139 -3.87 1.24 -18.62
CA GLY A 139 -4.53 0.79 -19.83
C GLY A 139 -5.25 1.88 -20.65
N GLN A 140 -5.20 3.14 -20.25
CA GLN A 140 -5.76 4.25 -21.03
C GLN A 140 -4.70 4.89 -21.91
N LEU A 141 -5.03 5.06 -23.21
CA LEU A 141 -4.24 5.85 -24.13
C LEU A 141 -4.73 7.31 -24.11
N GLY A 142 -3.80 8.25 -23.96
CA GLY A 142 -4.10 9.68 -23.96
C GLY A 142 -4.35 10.25 -22.56
N TYR A 143 -4.39 11.58 -22.51
CA TYR A 143 -4.59 12.37 -21.30
C TYR A 143 -5.99 12.99 -21.33
N VAL A 144 -6.73 12.79 -20.25
CA VAL A 144 -8.02 13.45 -20.03
C VAL A 144 -7.90 14.35 -18.81
N GLN A 145 -8.00 15.65 -19.01
CA GLN A 145 -8.03 16.59 -17.90
C GLN A 145 -9.39 16.52 -17.20
N HIS A 146 -9.40 16.08 -15.97
CA HIS A 146 -10.56 16.16 -15.09
C HIS A 146 -10.55 17.52 -14.39
N GLY A 147 -11.71 18.19 -14.33
CA GLY A 147 -11.84 19.52 -13.75
C GLY A 147 -11.88 19.58 -12.22
N ASP A 148 -11.61 18.49 -11.53
CA ASP A 148 -11.63 18.42 -10.07
C ASP A 148 -10.45 19.16 -9.45
N PRO A 149 -10.65 19.84 -8.30
CA PRO A 149 -9.56 20.44 -7.56
C PRO A 149 -8.61 19.35 -7.07
N LEU A 150 -7.37 19.43 -7.49
CA LEU A 150 -6.31 18.53 -7.07
C LEU A 150 -5.91 18.83 -5.62
N THR A 151 -5.56 17.80 -4.86
CA THR A 151 -4.94 17.98 -3.55
C THR A 151 -3.54 18.58 -3.74
N PRO A 152 -3.22 19.71 -3.09
CA PRO A 152 -1.87 20.26 -3.15
C PRO A 152 -0.85 19.26 -2.59
N SER A 153 0.25 19.05 -3.30
CA SER A 153 1.31 18.11 -2.88
C SER A 153 1.85 18.42 -1.47
N GLU A 154 1.85 19.68 -1.09
CA GLU A 154 2.26 20.13 0.24
C GLU A 154 1.33 19.61 1.34
N GLU A 155 0.02 19.57 1.11
CA GLU A 155 -0.94 18.98 2.06
C GLU A 155 -0.68 17.48 2.23
N THR A 156 -0.47 16.76 1.12
CA THR A 156 -0.10 15.35 1.11
C THR A 156 1.17 15.09 1.92
N LEU A 157 2.23 15.87 1.67
CA LEU A 157 3.51 15.75 2.39
C LEU A 157 3.36 16.00 3.90
N ARG A 158 2.63 17.04 4.30
CA ARG A 158 2.36 17.33 5.72
C ARG A 158 1.56 16.21 6.41
N ALA A 159 0.67 15.55 5.70
CA ALA A 159 -0.03 14.39 6.23
C ALA A 159 0.92 13.22 6.48
N LEU A 160 1.81 12.94 5.53
CA LEU A 160 2.84 11.90 5.62
C LEU A 160 3.85 12.20 6.75
N GLU A 161 4.28 13.44 6.90
CA GLU A 161 5.14 13.89 8.02
C GLU A 161 4.45 13.65 9.38
N THR A 162 3.14 13.87 9.46
CA THR A 162 2.36 13.58 10.67
C THR A 162 2.38 12.09 11.01
N LEU A 163 2.20 11.22 10.01
CA LEU A 163 2.27 9.77 10.18
C LEU A 163 3.67 9.31 10.59
N GLY A 164 4.71 9.86 9.97
CA GLY A 164 6.10 9.58 10.33
C GLY A 164 6.43 10.02 11.78
N SER A 165 6.05 11.22 12.14
CA SER A 165 6.26 11.77 13.50
C SER A 165 5.52 10.99 14.59
N SER A 166 4.39 10.36 14.25
CA SER A 166 3.64 9.49 15.17
C SER A 166 4.16 8.04 15.22
N GLY A 167 5.17 7.68 14.43
CA GLY A 167 5.74 6.34 14.36
C GLY A 167 4.90 5.33 13.56
N LYS A 168 3.83 5.78 12.90
CA LYS A 168 2.97 4.89 12.09
C LYS A 168 3.59 4.47 10.78
N ILE A 169 4.53 5.27 10.24
CA ILE A 169 5.26 4.93 9.02
C ILE A 169 6.74 5.23 9.19
N SER A 170 7.61 4.41 8.60
CA SER A 170 9.08 4.56 8.69
C SER A 170 9.68 5.27 7.49
N ALA A 171 9.13 5.05 6.30
CA ALA A 171 9.57 5.68 5.06
C ALA A 171 8.40 6.03 4.16
N ILE A 172 8.61 6.99 3.27
CA ILE A 172 7.62 7.49 2.30
C ILE A 172 8.09 7.11 0.89
N GLY A 173 7.14 6.70 0.04
CA GLY A 173 7.39 6.40 -1.36
C GLY A 173 6.32 6.98 -2.29
N LEU A 174 6.68 7.04 -3.57
CA LEU A 174 5.76 7.39 -4.65
C LEU A 174 5.70 6.25 -5.65
N SER A 175 4.50 5.94 -6.11
CA SER A 175 4.24 4.95 -7.15
C SER A 175 3.52 5.63 -8.32
N ASN A 176 3.77 5.15 -9.55
CA ASN A 176 3.11 5.64 -10.76
C ASN A 176 3.17 7.19 -10.91
N GLY A 177 4.26 7.80 -10.45
CA GLY A 177 4.54 9.21 -10.67
C GLY A 177 5.19 9.43 -12.02
N GLU A 178 4.63 10.34 -12.83
CA GLU A 178 5.31 10.87 -14.02
C GLU A 178 5.95 12.21 -13.65
N PRO A 179 7.11 12.58 -14.26
CA PRO A 179 7.76 13.86 -14.04
C PRO A 179 6.89 15.07 -14.39
#